data_deef50f1588d8636ed573213d976721e
#
_entry.id   deef50f1588d8636ed573213d976721e
#
_cell.length_a   1.000
_cell.length_b   1.000
_cell.length_c   1.000
_cell.angle_alpha   90.00
_cell.angle_beta   90.00
_cell.angle_gamma   90.00
#
_symmetry.space_group_name_H-M   'P 1'
#
loop_
_entity.id
_entity.type
_entity.pdbx_description
1 polymer ?
#
loop_
_entity_poly.entity_id
_entity_poly.type
_entity_poly.pdbx_seq_one_letter_code
_entity_poly.pdbx_strand_id
1 'polypeptide(L)'
;MAEKEKLHTGEIYFPNDPDIMRQQGIWQDMVMEYNNIPHVQPERREQMLRQMFAEVGENCYIETPFYANMGGHHVHLGKNVYANYGLTLVDDTHIYIGDGTMFGPHVTLATAGHPIDPVLRSKGLQYNMPIHIGRNCWLGAGVIVMPGVTIGDNVVIGAGSIVTKDIPSGVVAVGNPCRVLRQVGEHDQKFYYKDRQIDPELFEKY
;
A
#
# COMPACT_ATOMS: atom_id res chain seq x y z
N MET A 1 -17.86 21.41 -10.10
CA MET A 1 -16.70 20.89 -9.37
C MET A 1 -15.61 20.67 -10.39
N ALA A 2 -14.39 21.17 -10.14
CA ALA A 2 -13.26 20.92 -11.02
C ALA A 2 -12.85 19.44 -10.99
N GLU A 3 -12.22 18.91 -12.03
CA GLU A 3 -11.84 17.48 -12.07
C GLU A 3 -10.91 17.10 -10.89
N LYS A 4 -10.00 18.02 -10.53
CA LYS A 4 -9.12 17.84 -9.37
C LYS A 4 -9.86 17.67 -8.03
N GLU A 5 -11.01 18.31 -7.84
CA GLU A 5 -11.81 18.20 -6.63
C GLU A 5 -12.50 16.83 -6.50
N LYS A 6 -12.65 16.10 -7.61
CA LYS A 6 -13.26 14.77 -7.64
C LYS A 6 -12.29 13.62 -7.29
N LEU A 7 -10.99 13.87 -7.25
CA LEU A 7 -9.97 12.85 -6.97
C LEU A 7 -10.26 12.02 -5.71
N HIS A 8 -10.89 12.64 -4.71
CA HIS A 8 -11.11 12.03 -3.39
C HIS A 8 -12.59 11.78 -3.06
N THR A 9 -13.51 11.96 -4.03
CA THR A 9 -14.96 11.87 -3.78
C THR A 9 -15.55 10.51 -4.16
N GLY A 10 -14.83 9.67 -4.92
CA GLY A 10 -15.36 8.45 -5.51
C GLY A 10 -16.20 8.68 -6.79
N GLU A 11 -16.41 9.93 -7.19
CA GLU A 11 -17.11 10.26 -8.42
C GLU A 11 -16.23 9.99 -9.65
N ILE A 12 -16.90 9.78 -10.78
CA ILE A 12 -16.20 9.65 -12.08
C ILE A 12 -15.65 11.01 -12.48
N TYR A 13 -14.40 11.02 -12.91
CA TYR A 13 -13.69 12.22 -13.36
C TYR A 13 -12.82 11.95 -14.59
N PHE A 14 -12.25 13.01 -15.16
CA PHE A 14 -11.33 12.95 -16.30
C PHE A 14 -9.88 13.11 -15.80
N PRO A 15 -9.09 12.02 -15.70
CA PRO A 15 -7.73 12.05 -15.12
C PRO A 15 -6.73 12.81 -15.96
N ASN A 16 -6.96 12.97 -17.28
CA ASN A 16 -6.07 13.71 -18.19
C ASN A 16 -6.32 15.22 -18.17
N ASP A 17 -6.95 15.76 -17.13
CA ASP A 17 -7.02 17.19 -16.89
C ASP A 17 -5.61 17.79 -16.81
N PRO A 18 -5.31 18.90 -17.52
CA PRO A 18 -3.95 19.45 -17.60
C PRO A 18 -3.33 19.81 -16.24
N ASP A 19 -4.13 20.25 -15.27
CA ASP A 19 -3.65 20.58 -13.92
C ASP A 19 -3.28 19.33 -13.11
N ILE A 20 -4.09 18.27 -13.24
CA ILE A 20 -3.78 16.95 -12.63
C ILE A 20 -2.48 16.41 -13.23
N MET A 21 -2.39 16.34 -14.53
CA MET A 21 -1.22 15.79 -15.25
C MET A 21 0.08 16.55 -14.93
N ARG A 22 0.01 17.87 -14.87
CA ARG A 22 1.18 18.70 -14.50
C ARG A 22 1.64 18.41 -13.08
N GLN A 23 0.71 18.32 -12.13
CA GLN A 23 1.04 18.04 -10.73
C GLN A 23 1.60 16.64 -10.56
N GLN A 24 1.00 15.65 -11.21
CA GLN A 24 1.46 14.27 -11.24
C GLN A 24 2.91 14.18 -11.75
N GLY A 25 3.24 14.86 -12.83
CA GLY A 25 4.60 14.88 -13.39
C GLY A 25 5.63 15.37 -12.38
N ILE A 26 5.34 16.51 -11.71
CA ILE A 26 6.22 17.05 -10.65
C ILE A 26 6.45 16.02 -9.53
N TRP A 27 5.41 15.37 -9.09
CA TRP A 27 5.49 14.38 -7.99
C TRP A 27 6.19 13.08 -8.40
N GLN A 28 6.03 12.65 -9.66
CA GLN A 28 6.77 11.49 -10.19
C GLN A 28 8.28 11.77 -10.30
N ASP A 29 8.69 13.00 -10.62
CA ASP A 29 10.10 13.40 -10.60
C ASP A 29 10.70 13.26 -9.19
N MET A 30 9.94 13.54 -8.13
CA MET A 30 10.37 13.31 -6.74
C MET A 30 10.58 11.81 -6.44
N VAL A 31 9.74 10.92 -6.98
CA VAL A 31 9.95 9.46 -6.87
C VAL A 31 11.25 9.05 -7.54
N MET A 32 11.55 9.60 -8.70
CA MET A 32 12.82 9.35 -9.40
C MET A 32 14.02 9.82 -8.56
N GLU A 33 13.91 10.99 -7.94
CA GLU A 33 14.96 11.49 -7.03
C GLU A 33 15.16 10.53 -5.85
N TYR A 34 14.09 10.14 -5.15
CA TYR A 34 14.17 9.20 -4.03
C TYR A 34 14.83 7.88 -4.43
N ASN A 35 14.44 7.31 -5.56
CA ASN A 35 14.98 6.05 -6.06
C ASN A 35 16.48 6.11 -6.37
N ASN A 36 17.03 7.30 -6.57
CA ASN A 36 18.46 7.52 -6.82
C ASN A 36 19.26 7.91 -5.54
N ILE A 37 18.61 8.05 -4.37
CA ILE A 37 19.33 8.33 -3.12
C ILE A 37 20.05 7.04 -2.68
N PRO A 38 21.38 7.09 -2.47
CA PRO A 38 22.15 5.94 -2.00
C PRO A 38 21.64 5.40 -0.65
N HIS A 39 21.63 4.07 -0.49
CA HIS A 39 21.20 3.41 0.76
C HIS A 39 22.02 3.82 1.99
N VAL A 40 23.27 4.26 1.79
CA VAL A 40 24.14 4.76 2.86
C VAL A 40 23.79 6.18 3.35
N GLN A 41 22.70 6.76 2.86
CA GLN A 41 22.17 8.07 3.26
C GLN A 41 20.72 7.94 3.83
N PRO A 42 20.53 7.20 4.94
CA PRO A 42 19.20 6.91 5.47
C PRO A 42 18.45 8.18 5.90
N GLU A 43 19.13 9.18 6.46
CA GLU A 43 18.51 10.43 6.89
C GLU A 43 17.94 11.22 5.70
N ARG A 44 18.67 11.24 4.58
CA ARG A 44 18.19 11.88 3.34
C ARG A 44 16.97 11.15 2.77
N ARG A 45 16.98 9.82 2.83
CA ARG A 45 15.84 9.00 2.39
C ARG A 45 14.60 9.28 3.25
N GLU A 46 14.74 9.29 4.58
CA GLU A 46 13.65 9.62 5.49
C GLU A 46 13.12 11.04 5.26
N GLN A 47 14.01 12.02 5.13
CA GLN A 47 13.62 13.40 4.84
C GLN A 47 12.84 13.52 3.54
N MET A 48 13.26 12.81 2.49
CA MET A 48 12.59 12.83 1.20
C MET A 48 11.21 12.16 1.27
N LEU A 49 11.06 11.03 1.99
CA LEU A 49 9.75 10.41 2.22
C LEU A 49 8.78 11.38 2.92
N ARG A 50 9.25 12.12 3.93
CA ARG A 50 8.42 13.12 4.64
C ARG A 50 8.02 14.31 3.77
N GLN A 51 8.75 14.60 2.71
CA GLN A 51 8.38 15.64 1.73
C GLN A 51 7.37 15.12 0.69
N MET A 52 7.45 13.83 0.37
CA MET A 52 6.63 13.21 -0.66
C MET A 52 5.27 12.75 -0.14
N PHE A 53 5.24 12.12 1.03
CA PHE A 53 4.04 11.45 1.54
C PHE A 53 3.19 12.41 2.37
N ALA A 54 1.87 12.20 2.38
CA ALA A 54 0.92 12.99 3.16
C ALA A 54 1.24 12.92 4.66
N GLU A 55 1.57 11.73 5.14
CA GLU A 55 2.01 11.47 6.52
C GLU A 55 3.07 10.37 6.53
N VAL A 56 4.09 10.53 7.39
CA VAL A 56 5.11 9.49 7.65
C VAL A 56 5.40 9.43 9.13
N GLY A 57 5.03 8.32 9.76
CA GLY A 57 5.37 8.01 11.15
C GLY A 57 6.88 7.79 11.34
N GLU A 58 7.27 7.49 12.58
CA GLU A 58 8.66 7.21 12.93
C GLU A 58 9.11 5.86 12.36
N ASN A 59 10.39 5.73 12.03
CA ASN A 59 11.05 4.47 11.62
C ASN A 59 10.43 3.81 10.36
N CYS A 60 9.89 4.59 9.44
CA CYS A 60 9.41 4.06 8.16
C CYS A 60 10.54 3.89 7.16
N TYR A 61 10.50 2.82 6.40
CA TYR A 61 11.50 2.56 5.36
C TYR A 61 10.87 1.92 4.12
N ILE A 62 11.17 2.46 2.95
CA ILE A 62 10.76 1.92 1.66
C ILE A 62 12.00 1.61 0.85
N GLU A 63 12.17 0.33 0.48
CA GLU A 63 13.23 -0.11 -0.43
C GLU A 63 13.05 0.44 -1.83
N THR A 64 14.16 0.61 -2.55
CA THR A 64 14.12 1.13 -3.92
C THR A 64 14.50 0.07 -4.95
N PRO A 65 13.92 0.16 -6.16
CA PRO A 65 12.98 1.18 -6.58
C PRO A 65 11.56 0.96 -6.02
N PHE A 66 10.83 2.07 -5.80
CA PHE A 66 9.38 2.04 -5.64
C PHE A 66 8.73 2.97 -6.67
N TYR A 67 7.41 2.84 -6.85
CA TYR A 67 6.65 3.61 -7.83
C TYR A 67 5.40 4.19 -7.18
N ALA A 68 5.08 5.44 -7.48
CA ALA A 68 3.88 6.09 -7.00
C ALA A 68 3.31 7.01 -8.08
N ASN A 69 2.01 6.87 -8.38
CA ASN A 69 1.36 7.60 -9.45
C ASN A 69 1.27 9.10 -9.14
N MET A 70 0.89 9.43 -7.90
CA MET A 70 0.89 10.82 -7.38
C MET A 70 2.05 11.06 -6.40
N GLY A 71 3.18 10.37 -6.58
CA GLY A 71 4.40 10.59 -5.83
C GLY A 71 4.35 10.24 -4.34
N GLY A 72 3.30 9.56 -3.88
CA GLY A 72 3.07 9.28 -2.45
C GLY A 72 2.24 10.37 -1.75
N HIS A 73 1.85 11.46 -2.43
CA HIS A 73 1.19 12.62 -1.81
C HIS A 73 -0.19 12.31 -1.19
N HIS A 74 -0.77 11.17 -1.50
CA HIS A 74 -2.03 10.71 -0.89
C HIS A 74 -1.81 9.48 0.02
N VAL A 75 -0.56 9.19 0.41
CA VAL A 75 -0.23 8.02 1.24
C VAL A 75 0.07 8.45 2.67
N HIS A 76 -0.56 7.77 3.62
CA HIS A 76 -0.41 7.99 5.06
C HIS A 76 0.22 6.75 5.68
N LEU A 77 1.44 6.89 6.20
CA LEU A 77 2.16 5.82 6.88
C LEU A 77 2.12 6.04 8.39
N GLY A 78 1.68 5.03 9.12
CA GLY A 78 1.89 4.92 10.56
C GLY A 78 3.38 4.75 10.91
N LYS A 79 3.68 4.35 12.15
CA LYS A 79 5.05 4.12 12.61
C LYS A 79 5.55 2.73 12.23
N ASN A 80 6.88 2.58 12.06
CA ASN A 80 7.54 1.30 11.83
C ASN A 80 7.01 0.56 10.59
N VAL A 81 6.60 1.27 9.56
CA VAL A 81 6.16 0.67 8.29
C VAL A 81 7.38 0.34 7.44
N TYR A 82 7.45 -0.91 6.98
CA TYR A 82 8.49 -1.38 6.07
C TYR A 82 7.92 -1.83 4.73
N ALA A 83 8.51 -1.39 3.64
CA ALA A 83 8.18 -1.88 2.31
C ALA A 83 9.43 -2.36 1.56
N ASN A 84 9.32 -3.57 0.99
CA ASN A 84 10.36 -4.17 0.18
C ASN A 84 10.34 -3.62 -1.26
N TYR A 85 11.30 -4.05 -2.09
CA TYR A 85 11.50 -3.59 -3.47
C TYR A 85 10.25 -3.67 -4.33
N GLY A 86 10.08 -2.69 -5.21
CA GLY A 86 9.02 -2.70 -6.21
C GLY A 86 7.64 -2.43 -5.65
N LEU A 87 7.52 -1.81 -4.46
CA LEU A 87 6.23 -1.31 -3.99
C LEU A 87 5.65 -0.38 -5.07
N THR A 88 4.41 -0.63 -5.47
CA THR A 88 3.71 0.18 -6.46
C THR A 88 2.45 0.77 -5.86
N LEU A 89 2.36 2.09 -5.86
CA LEU A 89 1.25 2.86 -5.30
C LEU A 89 0.53 3.58 -6.46
N VAL A 90 -0.69 3.14 -6.79
CA VAL A 90 -1.58 3.92 -7.65
C VAL A 90 -2.40 4.80 -6.71
N ASP A 91 -1.75 5.83 -6.21
CA ASP A 91 -2.20 6.72 -5.13
C ASP A 91 -2.98 7.93 -5.66
N ASP A 92 -3.90 7.68 -6.59
CA ASP A 92 -4.78 8.73 -7.14
C ASP A 92 -5.74 9.28 -6.09
N THR A 93 -6.05 8.48 -5.05
CA THR A 93 -6.65 8.95 -3.80
C THR A 93 -5.95 8.30 -2.60
N HIS A 94 -6.48 8.51 -1.41
CA HIS A 94 -5.81 8.18 -0.16
C HIS A 94 -5.56 6.68 0.05
N ILE A 95 -4.35 6.36 0.53
CA ILE A 95 -3.94 5.05 1.02
C ILE A 95 -3.50 5.22 2.46
N TYR A 96 -4.16 4.54 3.39
CA TYR A 96 -3.85 4.56 4.80
C TYR A 96 -3.21 3.25 5.23
N ILE A 97 -2.05 3.31 5.89
CA ILE A 97 -1.27 2.15 6.31
C ILE A 97 -0.96 2.28 7.81
N GLY A 98 -1.45 1.34 8.60
CA GLY A 98 -1.28 1.33 10.05
C GLY A 98 0.13 0.94 10.50
N ASP A 99 0.41 1.21 11.78
CA ASP A 99 1.70 0.99 12.42
C ASP A 99 2.18 -0.47 12.28
N GLY A 100 3.48 -0.66 12.09
CA GLY A 100 4.13 -1.97 12.08
C GLY A 100 3.79 -2.85 10.86
N THR A 101 3.10 -2.31 9.87
CA THR A 101 2.75 -3.08 8.67
C THR A 101 3.95 -3.26 7.75
N MET A 102 4.10 -4.47 7.21
CA MET A 102 5.21 -4.87 6.35
C MET A 102 4.72 -5.34 4.99
N PHE A 103 5.42 -4.89 3.95
CA PHE A 103 5.16 -5.28 2.56
C PHE A 103 6.32 -6.09 2.01
N GLY A 104 6.01 -7.27 1.45
CA GLY A 104 6.94 -8.04 0.63
C GLY A 104 7.22 -7.35 -0.71
N PRO A 105 8.17 -7.88 -1.51
CA PRO A 105 8.50 -7.29 -2.80
C PRO A 105 7.32 -7.30 -3.77
N HIS A 106 7.26 -6.26 -4.63
CA HIS A 106 6.26 -6.11 -5.70
C HIS A 106 4.80 -6.11 -5.22
N VAL A 107 4.53 -5.58 -4.03
CA VAL A 107 3.14 -5.32 -3.60
C VAL A 107 2.60 -4.13 -4.37
N THR A 108 1.33 -4.22 -4.80
CA THR A 108 0.62 -3.13 -5.48
C THR A 108 -0.62 -2.73 -4.70
N LEU A 109 -0.75 -1.44 -4.42
CA LEU A 109 -1.95 -0.84 -3.82
C LEU A 109 -2.56 0.10 -4.86
N ALA A 110 -3.73 -0.27 -5.41
CA ALA A 110 -4.36 0.47 -6.49
C ALA A 110 -5.67 1.11 -6.02
N THR A 111 -5.72 2.44 -5.92
CA THR A 111 -6.94 3.17 -5.57
C THR A 111 -7.79 3.51 -6.77
N ALA A 112 -7.23 3.50 -7.97
CA ALA A 112 -7.89 3.91 -9.21
C ALA A 112 -8.54 2.74 -9.95
N GLY A 113 -9.69 3.02 -10.57
CA GLY A 113 -10.40 2.12 -11.45
C GLY A 113 -11.07 2.85 -12.61
N HIS A 114 -11.35 2.12 -13.69
CA HIS A 114 -12.10 2.64 -14.83
C HIS A 114 -13.48 2.02 -14.91
N PRO A 115 -14.49 2.75 -15.45
CA PRO A 115 -15.82 2.18 -15.71
C PRO A 115 -15.73 0.91 -16.55
N ILE A 116 -16.50 -0.11 -16.17
CA ILE A 116 -16.61 -1.36 -16.95
C ILE A 116 -17.29 -1.11 -18.29
N ASP A 117 -18.24 -0.17 -18.32
CA ASP A 117 -18.90 0.23 -19.57
C ASP A 117 -17.88 0.69 -20.62
N PRO A 118 -17.85 0.09 -21.83
CA PRO A 118 -16.85 0.37 -22.83
C PRO A 118 -16.93 1.79 -23.39
N VAL A 119 -18.12 2.39 -23.41
CA VAL A 119 -18.31 3.75 -23.94
C VAL A 119 -17.74 4.78 -22.97
N LEU A 120 -17.97 4.62 -21.67
CA LEU A 120 -17.39 5.49 -20.64
C LEU A 120 -15.87 5.30 -20.57
N ARG A 121 -15.41 4.05 -20.60
CA ARG A 121 -13.97 3.74 -20.54
C ARG A 121 -13.20 4.28 -21.75
N SER A 122 -13.76 4.24 -22.94
CA SER A 122 -13.13 4.80 -24.16
C SER A 122 -12.92 6.33 -24.09
N LYS A 123 -13.65 7.01 -23.19
CA LYS A 123 -13.46 8.45 -22.93
C LYS A 123 -12.33 8.70 -21.93
N GLY A 124 -11.64 7.65 -21.43
CA GLY A 124 -10.58 7.75 -20.45
C GLY A 124 -11.06 8.07 -19.02
N LEU A 125 -12.35 7.94 -18.73
CA LEU A 125 -12.91 8.26 -17.41
C LEU A 125 -12.40 7.30 -16.35
N GLN A 126 -12.23 7.81 -15.12
CA GLN A 126 -11.69 7.12 -13.95
C GLN A 126 -12.52 7.43 -12.70
N TYR A 127 -12.44 6.58 -11.71
CA TYR A 127 -12.91 6.82 -10.33
C TYR A 127 -11.87 6.30 -9.35
N ASN A 128 -11.83 6.85 -8.15
CA ASN A 128 -10.87 6.45 -7.13
C ASN A 128 -11.60 6.07 -5.84
N MET A 129 -11.13 4.99 -5.19
CA MET A 129 -11.64 4.52 -3.91
C MET A 129 -10.47 4.31 -2.95
N PRO A 130 -10.50 4.89 -1.73
CA PRO A 130 -9.39 4.81 -0.79
C PRO A 130 -9.13 3.37 -0.34
N ILE A 131 -7.88 3.07 0.01
CA ILE A 131 -7.46 1.81 0.60
C ILE A 131 -7.09 2.04 2.06
N HIS A 132 -7.54 1.13 2.93
CA HIS A 132 -7.18 1.13 4.34
C HIS A 132 -6.51 -0.20 4.70
N ILE A 133 -5.29 -0.13 5.25
CA ILE A 133 -4.57 -1.30 5.78
C ILE A 133 -4.32 -1.04 7.26
N GLY A 134 -4.77 -1.95 8.10
CA GLY A 134 -4.65 -1.89 9.55
C GLY A 134 -3.22 -2.01 10.04
N ARG A 135 -3.07 -2.11 11.35
CA ARG A 135 -1.79 -2.22 12.04
C ARG A 135 -1.27 -3.65 12.02
N ASN A 136 0.08 -3.77 12.07
CA ASN A 136 0.75 -5.06 12.21
C ASN A 136 0.31 -6.11 11.17
N CYS A 137 0.14 -5.65 9.92
CA CYS A 137 -0.18 -6.52 8.79
C CYS A 137 1.10 -6.97 8.08
N TRP A 138 1.04 -8.15 7.48
CA TRP A 138 2.08 -8.61 6.55
C TRP A 138 1.47 -8.98 5.21
N LEU A 139 1.78 -8.20 4.19
CA LEU A 139 1.39 -8.50 2.81
C LEU A 139 2.58 -9.16 2.12
N GLY A 140 2.39 -10.43 1.72
CA GLY A 140 3.43 -11.22 1.04
C GLY A 140 3.79 -10.67 -0.35
N ALA A 141 4.86 -11.21 -0.93
CA ALA A 141 5.35 -10.79 -2.24
C ALA A 141 4.26 -10.87 -3.33
N GLY A 142 4.18 -9.83 -4.18
CA GLY A 142 3.26 -9.78 -5.31
C GLY A 142 1.78 -9.68 -4.95
N VAL A 143 1.43 -9.30 -3.72
CA VAL A 143 0.03 -9.02 -3.33
C VAL A 143 -0.47 -7.78 -4.07
N ILE A 144 -1.70 -7.85 -4.57
CA ILE A 144 -2.40 -6.72 -5.19
C ILE A 144 -3.64 -6.41 -4.36
N VAL A 145 -3.79 -5.14 -3.94
CA VAL A 145 -4.97 -4.64 -3.24
C VAL A 145 -5.76 -3.74 -4.17
N MET A 146 -7.05 -4.07 -4.37
CA MET A 146 -7.93 -3.38 -5.31
C MET A 146 -8.59 -2.14 -4.66
N PRO A 147 -9.13 -1.21 -5.49
CA PRO A 147 -9.75 0.02 -5.01
C PRO A 147 -10.84 -0.22 -3.95
N GLY A 148 -10.86 0.59 -2.91
CA GLY A 148 -11.90 0.60 -1.87
C GLY A 148 -11.78 -0.51 -0.82
N VAL A 149 -10.72 -1.32 -0.84
CA VAL A 149 -10.53 -2.43 0.10
C VAL A 149 -10.05 -1.93 1.46
N THR A 150 -10.64 -2.50 2.51
CA THR A 150 -10.17 -2.38 3.89
C THR A 150 -9.61 -3.72 4.37
N ILE A 151 -8.36 -3.71 4.87
CA ILE A 151 -7.71 -4.83 5.56
C ILE A 151 -7.60 -4.45 7.04
N GLY A 152 -8.14 -5.30 7.93
CA GLY A 152 -8.12 -5.08 9.37
C GLY A 152 -6.72 -5.24 9.99
N ASP A 153 -6.64 -5.13 11.32
CA ASP A 153 -5.38 -5.27 12.08
C ASP A 153 -4.92 -6.74 12.17
N ASN A 154 -3.59 -6.96 12.30
CA ASN A 154 -2.99 -8.28 12.53
C ASN A 154 -3.34 -9.31 11.42
N VAL A 155 -3.34 -8.88 10.18
CA VAL A 155 -3.67 -9.70 9.01
C VAL A 155 -2.40 -10.13 8.29
N VAL A 156 -2.38 -11.39 7.86
CA VAL A 156 -1.36 -11.91 6.93
C VAL A 156 -2.02 -12.19 5.60
N ILE A 157 -1.55 -11.54 4.53
CA ILE A 157 -1.95 -11.83 3.16
C ILE A 157 -0.85 -12.63 2.48
N GLY A 158 -1.16 -13.86 2.08
CA GLY A 158 -0.20 -14.74 1.41
C GLY A 158 0.24 -14.21 0.05
N ALA A 159 1.49 -14.52 -0.32
CA ALA A 159 2.10 -14.05 -1.57
C ALA A 159 1.25 -14.37 -2.82
N GLY A 160 1.26 -13.46 -3.80
CA GLY A 160 0.51 -13.58 -5.06
C GLY A 160 -1.00 -13.45 -4.94
N SER A 161 -1.52 -13.03 -3.78
CA SER A 161 -2.97 -12.85 -3.57
C SER A 161 -3.48 -11.57 -4.21
N ILE A 162 -4.72 -11.60 -4.70
CA ILE A 162 -5.44 -10.42 -5.21
C ILE A 162 -6.63 -10.14 -4.30
N VAL A 163 -6.51 -9.07 -3.50
CA VAL A 163 -7.49 -8.68 -2.49
C VAL A 163 -8.54 -7.79 -3.15
N THR A 164 -9.73 -8.36 -3.36
CA THR A 164 -10.86 -7.72 -4.05
C THR A 164 -12.03 -7.38 -3.12
N LYS A 165 -11.94 -7.73 -1.83
CA LYS A 165 -12.94 -7.49 -0.79
C LYS A 165 -12.26 -7.26 0.53
N ASP A 166 -12.96 -6.63 1.46
CA ASP A 166 -12.47 -6.40 2.82
C ASP A 166 -12.06 -7.69 3.51
N ILE A 167 -10.98 -7.58 4.31
CA ILE A 167 -10.42 -8.68 5.10
C ILE A 167 -10.54 -8.30 6.58
N PRO A 168 -11.21 -9.13 7.41
CA PRO A 168 -11.34 -8.86 8.84
C PRO A 168 -10.00 -8.99 9.57
N SER A 169 -9.90 -8.39 10.77
CA SER A 169 -8.70 -8.47 11.62
C SER A 169 -8.38 -9.90 12.08
N GLY A 170 -7.10 -10.17 12.36
CA GLY A 170 -6.64 -11.38 13.01
C GLY A 170 -6.71 -12.65 12.16
N VAL A 171 -6.58 -12.53 10.84
CA VAL A 171 -6.69 -13.67 9.92
C VAL A 171 -5.48 -13.83 9.02
N VAL A 172 -5.33 -15.04 8.49
CA VAL A 172 -4.51 -15.34 7.31
C VAL A 172 -5.46 -15.47 6.12
N ALA A 173 -5.20 -14.70 5.06
CA ALA A 173 -5.99 -14.74 3.82
C ALA A 173 -5.07 -14.96 2.61
N VAL A 174 -5.53 -15.72 1.61
CA VAL A 174 -4.71 -16.12 0.45
C VAL A 174 -5.54 -16.25 -0.82
N GLY A 175 -4.87 -16.20 -1.95
CA GLY A 175 -5.39 -16.63 -3.24
C GLY A 175 -5.86 -15.51 -4.18
N ASN A 176 -6.34 -15.92 -5.35
CA ASN A 176 -6.91 -15.05 -6.39
C ASN A 176 -8.26 -15.62 -6.85
N PRO A 177 -9.39 -14.98 -6.49
CA PRO A 177 -9.48 -13.86 -5.55
C PRO A 177 -9.13 -14.27 -4.10
N CYS A 178 -8.55 -13.33 -3.33
CA CYS A 178 -8.15 -13.56 -1.94
C CYS A 178 -9.34 -13.89 -1.05
N ARG A 179 -9.18 -14.89 -0.18
CA ARG A 179 -10.18 -15.34 0.79
C ARG A 179 -9.51 -15.64 2.13
N VAL A 180 -10.26 -15.44 3.21
CA VAL A 180 -9.84 -15.85 4.54
C VAL A 180 -9.62 -17.36 4.54
N LEU A 181 -8.41 -17.78 4.91
CA LEU A 181 -8.01 -19.17 5.03
C LEU A 181 -8.27 -19.67 6.44
N ARG A 182 -7.86 -18.89 7.46
CA ARG A 182 -8.00 -19.23 8.88
C ARG A 182 -7.79 -18.00 9.78
N GLN A 183 -8.16 -18.14 11.04
CA GLN A 183 -7.76 -17.21 12.10
C GLN A 183 -6.28 -17.37 12.43
N VAL A 184 -5.63 -16.29 12.88
CA VAL A 184 -4.36 -16.34 13.60
C VAL A 184 -4.67 -16.88 15.02
N GLY A 185 -3.89 -17.85 15.51
CA GLY A 185 -4.23 -18.50 16.76
C GLY A 185 -3.03 -19.09 17.52
N GLU A 186 -3.30 -19.95 18.51
CA GLU A 186 -2.29 -20.53 19.40
C GLU A 186 -1.16 -21.28 18.67
N HIS A 187 -1.45 -21.87 17.53
CA HIS A 187 -0.43 -22.52 16.71
C HIS A 187 0.65 -21.53 16.28
N ASP A 188 0.24 -20.31 15.85
CA ASP A 188 1.14 -19.27 15.38
C ASP A 188 1.99 -18.65 16.49
N GLN A 189 1.56 -18.79 17.74
CA GLN A 189 2.32 -18.41 18.94
C GLN A 189 3.42 -19.43 19.30
N LYS A 190 3.27 -20.67 18.83
CA LYS A 190 4.19 -21.78 19.16
C LYS A 190 5.14 -22.10 18.00
N PHE A 191 4.71 -21.89 16.75
CA PHE A 191 5.46 -22.28 15.57
C PHE A 191 5.57 -21.12 14.58
N TYR A 192 6.80 -20.75 14.20
CA TYR A 192 7.01 -19.70 13.21
C TYR A 192 6.99 -20.20 11.75
N TYR A 193 7.24 -21.50 11.54
CA TYR A 193 7.22 -22.11 10.21
C TYR A 193 7.10 -23.64 10.32
N LYS A 194 6.01 -24.23 9.83
CA LYS A 194 5.71 -25.67 9.93
C LYS A 194 5.83 -26.16 11.37
N ASP A 195 6.78 -27.07 11.62
CA ASP A 195 7.09 -27.70 12.94
C ASP A 195 8.22 -26.98 13.71
N ARG A 196 8.71 -25.86 13.20
CA ARG A 196 9.77 -25.08 13.86
C ARG A 196 9.18 -24.23 14.98
N GLN A 197 9.54 -24.58 16.20
CA GLN A 197 9.06 -23.89 17.41
C GLN A 197 9.71 -22.52 17.57
N ILE A 198 8.93 -21.59 18.10
CA ILE A 198 9.41 -20.29 18.57
C ILE A 198 10.09 -20.52 19.94
N ASP A 199 11.30 -19.99 20.11
CA ASP A 199 11.95 -19.92 21.40
C ASP A 199 11.20 -18.93 22.30
N PRO A 200 10.66 -19.37 23.46
CA PRO A 200 9.91 -18.48 24.36
C PRO A 200 10.69 -17.25 24.81
N GLU A 201 12.02 -17.32 24.90
CA GLU A 201 12.87 -16.19 25.30
C GLU A 201 12.79 -15.01 24.30
N LEU A 202 12.36 -15.24 23.06
CA LEU A 202 12.19 -14.17 22.07
C LEU A 202 11.08 -13.19 22.45
N PHE A 203 10.02 -13.66 23.15
CA PHE A 203 8.93 -12.77 23.59
C PHE A 203 9.36 -11.81 24.72
N GLU A 204 10.42 -12.18 25.47
CA GLU A 204 10.97 -11.32 26.53
C GLU A 204 12.06 -10.39 26.01
N LYS A 205 12.72 -10.76 24.91
CA LYS A 205 13.89 -10.07 24.39
C LYS A 205 13.53 -8.94 23.41
N TYR A 206 12.46 -9.07 22.65
CA TYR A 206 12.01 -8.16 21.59
C TYR A 206 10.56 -7.69 21.80
#